data_d52e6ee0b4c2bd0901429cfc6272789d
#
_entry.id   d52e6ee0b4c2bd0901429cfc6272789d
#
_cell.length_a   1.000
_cell.length_b   1.000
_cell.length_c   1.000
_cell.angle_alpha   90.00
_cell.angle_beta   90.00
_cell.angle_gamma   90.00
#
_symmetry.space_group_name_H-M   'P 1'
#
loop_
_entity.id
_entity.type
_entity.pdbx_description
1 polymer ?
#
loop_
_entity_poly.entity_id
_entity_poly.type
_entity_poly.pdbx_seq_one_letter_code
_entity_poly.pdbx_strand_id
1 'polypeptide(L)'
;MIDWTLTEYGISTEDAQRIHQRVAGLLEDEDARFENLKQVVGVAKQDSTSLSFSSVLWPGFEFTAGVGADGLLATAQYRRAGGHPLPADSPGEQPTWSMDSAEFIEHFGPATLAHRSSLTDDVLPAHEVYDFEWNGRRYGAGFSWGMFLLAGQYWD
;
A
#
# COMPACT_ATOMS: atom_id res chain seq x y z
N MET A 1 1.41 17.45 -8.08
CA MET A 1 0.40 16.39 -7.92
C MET A 1 -0.12 16.28 -6.47
N ILE A 2 0.72 16.29 -5.45
CA ILE A 2 0.30 16.25 -4.03
C ILE A 2 -0.55 17.47 -3.65
N ASP A 3 -0.16 18.68 -4.04
CA ASP A 3 -0.87 19.93 -3.70
C ASP A 3 -2.32 19.97 -4.22
N TRP A 4 -2.59 19.38 -5.39
CA TRP A 4 -3.94 19.36 -5.93
C TRP A 4 -4.86 18.46 -5.10
N THR A 5 -4.40 17.26 -4.73
CA THR A 5 -5.17 16.32 -3.90
C THR A 5 -5.46 16.90 -2.52
N LEU A 6 -4.48 17.54 -1.88
CA LEU A 6 -4.67 18.18 -0.58
C LEU A 6 -5.72 19.30 -0.65
N THR A 7 -5.70 20.10 -1.72
CA THR A 7 -6.67 21.18 -1.94
C THR A 7 -8.10 20.66 -2.10
N GLU A 8 -8.28 19.52 -2.76
CA GLU A 8 -9.60 18.88 -2.93
C GLU A 8 -10.22 18.49 -1.58
N TYR A 9 -9.40 18.09 -0.61
CA TYR A 9 -9.83 17.77 0.75
C TYR A 9 -9.79 18.95 1.72
N GLY A 10 -9.46 20.17 1.23
CA GLY A 10 -9.36 21.36 2.06
C GLY A 10 -8.22 21.32 3.09
N ILE A 11 -7.18 20.55 2.82
CA ILE A 11 -6.02 20.36 3.69
C ILE A 11 -4.85 21.16 3.13
N SER A 12 -4.25 22.03 3.95
CA SER A 12 -3.03 22.73 3.56
C SER A 12 -1.81 21.79 3.60
N THR A 13 -0.77 22.11 2.85
CA THR A 13 0.51 21.36 2.89
C THR A 13 1.10 21.35 4.31
N GLU A 14 0.96 22.45 5.06
CA GLU A 14 1.42 22.52 6.45
C GLU A 14 0.62 21.61 7.38
N ASP A 15 -0.72 21.56 7.22
CA ASP A 15 -1.58 20.64 7.97
C ASP A 15 -1.26 19.19 7.65
N ALA A 16 -1.07 18.87 6.38
CA ALA A 16 -0.70 17.53 5.94
C ALA A 16 0.65 17.10 6.54
N GLN A 17 1.63 17.99 6.56
CA GLN A 17 2.95 17.73 7.12
C GLN A 17 2.88 17.53 8.65
N ARG A 18 2.08 18.33 9.34
CA ARG A 18 1.84 18.18 10.79
C ARG A 18 1.14 16.85 11.12
N ILE A 19 0.13 16.48 10.34
CA ILE A 19 -0.56 15.19 10.48
C ILE A 19 0.43 14.04 10.23
N HIS A 20 1.21 14.11 9.17
CA HIS A 20 2.23 13.10 8.83
C HIS A 20 3.22 12.92 10.00
N GLN A 21 3.80 14.00 10.51
CA GLN A 21 4.75 13.95 11.64
C GLN A 21 4.10 13.33 12.90
N ARG A 22 2.85 13.69 13.19
CA ARG A 22 2.12 13.12 14.33
C ARG A 22 1.89 11.61 14.16
N VAL A 23 1.47 11.17 12.97
CA VAL A 23 1.24 9.74 12.68
C VAL A 23 2.58 8.98 12.71
N ALA A 24 3.64 9.52 12.09
CA ALA A 24 4.95 8.92 12.11
C ALA A 24 5.47 8.73 13.56
N GLY A 25 5.35 9.74 14.40
CA GLY A 25 5.76 9.64 15.82
C GLY A 25 4.94 8.62 16.63
N LEU A 26 3.65 8.45 16.31
CA LEU A 26 2.83 7.40 16.95
C LEU A 26 3.21 5.99 16.50
N LEU A 27 3.69 5.84 15.27
CA LEU A 27 4.07 4.56 14.68
C LEU A 27 5.56 4.22 14.85
N GLU A 28 6.34 5.10 15.48
CA GLU A 28 7.77 4.90 15.72
C GLU A 28 8.03 3.77 16.74
N ASP A 29 7.24 3.71 17.81
CA ASP A 29 7.33 2.66 18.83
C ASP A 29 6.84 1.33 18.27
N GLU A 30 7.76 0.41 18.03
CA GLU A 30 7.52 -0.89 17.41
C GLU A 30 6.58 -1.75 18.24
N ASP A 31 6.72 -1.74 19.57
CA ASP A 31 5.90 -2.54 20.48
C ASP A 31 4.45 -2.04 20.58
N ALA A 32 4.25 -0.74 20.46
CA ALA A 32 2.93 -0.10 20.53
C ALA A 32 2.30 0.18 19.15
N ARG A 33 3.03 -0.05 18.08
CA ARG A 33 2.66 0.37 16.71
C ARG A 33 1.26 -0.07 16.29
N PHE A 34 0.89 -1.32 16.55
CA PHE A 34 -0.43 -1.83 16.17
C PHE A 34 -1.56 -1.17 16.98
N GLU A 35 -1.38 -0.99 18.28
CA GLU A 35 -2.36 -0.30 19.12
C GLU A 35 -2.48 1.19 18.75
N ASN A 36 -1.36 1.83 18.45
CA ASN A 36 -1.33 3.21 17.98
C ASN A 36 -2.01 3.35 16.60
N LEU A 37 -1.81 2.37 15.71
CA LEU A 37 -2.50 2.34 14.41
C LEU A 37 -4.02 2.25 14.58
N LYS A 38 -4.53 1.43 15.51
CA LYS A 38 -5.97 1.38 15.83
C LYS A 38 -6.51 2.73 16.29
N GLN A 39 -5.75 3.47 17.09
CA GLN A 39 -6.14 4.81 17.54
C GLN A 39 -6.17 5.81 16.38
N VAL A 40 -5.19 5.77 15.49
CA VAL A 40 -5.13 6.65 14.32
C VAL A 40 -6.31 6.42 13.38
N VAL A 41 -6.65 5.16 13.13
CA VAL A 41 -7.73 4.78 12.21
C VAL A 41 -9.13 5.00 12.82
N GLY A 42 -9.29 4.83 14.11
CA GLY A 42 -10.48 5.19 14.90
C GLY A 42 -11.75 4.36 14.67
N VAL A 43 -12.24 4.27 13.44
CA VAL A 43 -13.52 3.63 13.06
C VAL A 43 -13.36 2.27 12.37
N ALA A 44 -12.21 1.65 12.51
CA ALA A 44 -11.94 0.36 11.91
C ALA A 44 -12.74 -0.78 12.56
N LYS A 45 -13.07 -1.79 11.77
CA LYS A 45 -13.36 -3.11 12.33
C LYS A 45 -12.07 -3.65 12.90
N GLN A 46 -12.05 -3.92 14.20
CA GLN A 46 -10.81 -4.33 14.87
C GLN A 46 -11.08 -5.41 15.92
N ASP A 47 -10.12 -6.30 16.05
CA ASP A 47 -10.00 -7.25 17.15
C ASP A 47 -8.60 -7.13 17.79
N SER A 48 -8.19 -8.11 18.59
CA SER A 48 -6.89 -8.11 19.27
C SER A 48 -5.70 -8.29 18.31
N THR A 49 -5.92 -8.83 17.12
CA THR A 49 -4.87 -9.25 16.19
C THR A 49 -4.99 -8.65 14.79
N SER A 50 -6.14 -8.05 14.48
CA SER A 50 -6.38 -7.49 13.15
C SER A 50 -7.21 -6.21 13.20
N LEU A 51 -7.07 -5.38 12.17
CA LEU A 51 -7.94 -4.26 11.90
C LEU A 51 -8.19 -4.14 10.40
N SER A 52 -9.36 -3.61 10.04
CA SER A 52 -9.66 -3.23 8.67
C SER A 52 -10.57 -2.01 8.59
N PHE A 53 -10.43 -1.23 7.52
CA PHE A 53 -11.34 -0.13 7.20
C PHE A 53 -11.40 0.11 5.69
N SER A 54 -12.56 0.58 5.23
CA SER A 54 -12.72 0.99 3.83
C SER A 54 -12.02 2.32 3.58
N SER A 55 -11.23 2.39 2.53
CA SER A 55 -10.51 3.61 2.16
C SER A 55 -11.46 4.69 1.66
N VAL A 56 -11.29 5.91 2.16
CA VAL A 56 -11.97 7.10 1.64
C VAL A 56 -11.24 7.65 0.42
N LEU A 57 -9.90 7.60 0.42
CA LEU A 57 -9.06 8.12 -0.66
C LEU A 57 -9.06 7.23 -1.90
N TRP A 58 -9.19 5.92 -1.71
CA TRP A 58 -9.25 4.93 -2.77
C TRP A 58 -10.54 4.11 -2.65
N PRO A 59 -11.67 4.60 -3.17
CA PRO A 59 -12.93 3.87 -3.17
C PRO A 59 -12.79 2.50 -3.82
N GLY A 60 -13.31 1.47 -3.16
CA GLY A 60 -13.17 0.08 -3.60
C GLY A 60 -11.93 -0.64 -3.06
N PHE A 61 -11.11 0.03 -2.23
CA PHE A 61 -10.03 -0.61 -1.47
C PHE A 61 -10.34 -0.64 0.02
N GLU A 62 -9.96 -1.73 0.65
CA GLU A 62 -9.98 -1.91 2.10
C GLU A 62 -8.53 -1.97 2.61
N PHE A 63 -8.22 -1.17 3.62
CA PHE A 63 -6.96 -1.31 4.35
C PHE A 63 -7.10 -2.42 5.38
N THR A 64 -6.09 -3.27 5.46
CA THR A 64 -6.00 -4.33 6.46
C THR A 64 -4.63 -4.29 7.12
N ALA A 65 -4.61 -4.52 8.43
CA ALA A 65 -3.37 -4.68 9.17
C ALA A 65 -3.52 -5.79 10.20
N GLY A 66 -2.42 -6.47 10.51
CA GLY A 66 -2.41 -7.59 11.43
C GLY A 66 -1.09 -7.77 12.14
N VAL A 67 -1.16 -8.37 13.34
CA VAL A 67 0.02 -8.70 14.14
C VAL A 67 0.52 -10.10 13.82
N GLY A 68 1.83 -10.29 13.97
CA GLY A 68 2.48 -11.59 13.91
C GLY A 68 2.32 -12.40 15.20
N ALA A 69 2.95 -13.56 15.24
CA ALA A 69 2.97 -14.43 16.42
C ALA A 69 3.70 -13.79 17.62
N ASP A 70 4.56 -12.82 17.37
CA ASP A 70 5.27 -12.00 18.35
C ASP A 70 4.46 -10.82 18.92
N GLY A 71 3.24 -10.59 18.38
CA GLY A 71 2.38 -9.47 18.75
C GLY A 71 2.73 -8.15 18.07
N LEU A 72 3.77 -8.12 17.24
CA LEU A 72 4.18 -6.92 16.51
C LEU A 72 3.40 -6.78 15.20
N LEU A 73 3.28 -5.56 14.69
CA LEU A 73 2.66 -5.28 13.39
C LEU A 73 3.44 -5.98 12.27
N ALA A 74 2.87 -7.04 11.71
CA ALA A 74 3.49 -7.87 10.68
C ALA A 74 3.01 -7.53 9.26
N THR A 75 1.76 -7.11 9.13
CA THR A 75 1.15 -6.79 7.84
C THR A 75 0.37 -5.49 7.91
N ALA A 76 0.47 -4.67 6.88
CA ALA A 76 -0.35 -3.47 6.71
C ALA A 76 -0.42 -3.17 5.20
N GLN A 77 -1.62 -3.26 4.61
CA GLN A 77 -1.78 -3.15 3.16
C GLN A 77 -3.20 -2.81 2.75
N TYR A 78 -3.33 -2.22 1.58
CA TYR A 78 -4.60 -2.09 0.90
C TYR A 78 -4.88 -3.32 0.05
N ARG A 79 -6.13 -3.74 0.03
CA ARG A 79 -6.67 -4.80 -0.82
C ARG A 79 -7.94 -4.32 -1.49
N ARG A 80 -8.17 -4.73 -2.72
CA ARG A 80 -9.43 -4.40 -3.39
C ARG A 80 -10.60 -5.19 -2.79
N ALA A 81 -11.68 -4.49 -2.52
CA ALA A 81 -12.91 -5.06 -2.00
C ALA A 81 -13.85 -5.49 -3.14
N GLY A 82 -13.39 -6.36 -4.04
CA GLY A 82 -14.17 -6.89 -5.17
C GLY A 82 -13.43 -6.76 -6.50
N GLY A 83 -13.69 -7.70 -7.41
CA GLY A 83 -13.06 -7.71 -8.74
C GLY A 83 -13.56 -6.58 -9.63
N HIS A 84 -12.64 -5.88 -10.27
CA HIS A 84 -12.93 -4.90 -11.32
C HIS A 84 -12.14 -5.28 -12.57
N PRO A 85 -12.62 -4.94 -13.77
CA PRO A 85 -11.82 -5.13 -14.97
C PRO A 85 -10.56 -4.28 -14.88
N LEU A 86 -9.47 -4.82 -15.39
CA LEU A 86 -8.21 -4.10 -15.43
C LEU A 86 -8.31 -2.90 -16.37
N PRO A 87 -7.68 -1.77 -16.02
CA PRO A 87 -7.72 -0.57 -16.84
C PRO A 87 -6.87 -0.67 -18.11
N ALA A 88 -5.89 -1.58 -18.19
CA ALA A 88 -5.04 -1.77 -19.37
C ALA A 88 -4.56 -3.23 -19.51
N ASP A 89 -4.21 -3.64 -20.73
CA ASP A 89 -3.77 -5.00 -21.05
C ASP A 89 -2.26 -5.23 -20.80
N SER A 90 -1.49 -4.16 -20.65
CA SER A 90 -0.03 -4.20 -20.44
C SER A 90 0.32 -3.81 -19.00
N PRO A 91 1.28 -4.51 -18.34
CA PRO A 91 1.68 -4.17 -16.99
C PRO A 91 2.27 -2.76 -16.87
N GLY A 92 2.99 -2.28 -17.87
CA GLY A 92 3.61 -0.95 -17.87
C GLY A 92 2.63 0.22 -18.13
N GLU A 93 1.41 -0.07 -18.57
CA GLU A 93 0.36 0.92 -18.86
C GLU A 93 -0.68 1.03 -17.73
N GLN A 94 -0.54 0.22 -16.68
CA GLN A 94 -1.45 0.29 -15.55
C GLN A 94 -1.32 1.63 -14.82
N PRO A 95 -2.42 2.32 -14.53
CA PRO A 95 -2.37 3.54 -13.73
C PRO A 95 -1.89 3.25 -12.30
N THR A 96 -1.12 4.16 -11.73
CA THR A 96 -0.74 4.13 -10.31
C THR A 96 -2.02 4.07 -9.44
N TRP A 97 -2.00 3.27 -8.38
CA TRP A 97 -3.11 3.05 -7.44
C TRP A 97 -4.35 2.38 -8.05
N SER A 98 -4.21 1.75 -9.22
CA SER A 98 -5.35 1.14 -9.92
C SER A 98 -5.67 -0.29 -9.48
N MET A 99 -4.76 -0.98 -8.83
CA MET A 99 -4.93 -2.37 -8.39
C MET A 99 -4.04 -2.70 -7.20
N ASP A 100 -4.32 -3.80 -6.52
CA ASP A 100 -3.43 -4.35 -5.51
C ASP A 100 -2.45 -5.39 -6.07
N SER A 101 -1.48 -5.78 -5.24
CA SER A 101 -0.43 -6.73 -5.64
C SER A 101 -0.97 -8.12 -5.98
N ALA A 102 -2.08 -8.55 -5.35
CA ALA A 102 -2.67 -9.86 -5.64
C ALA A 102 -3.38 -9.85 -6.99
N GLU A 103 -4.15 -8.81 -7.30
CA GLU A 103 -4.79 -8.63 -8.61
C GLU A 103 -3.73 -8.56 -9.73
N PHE A 104 -2.62 -7.84 -9.47
CA PHE A 104 -1.52 -7.76 -10.43
C PHE A 104 -0.92 -9.13 -10.74
N ILE A 105 -0.62 -9.92 -9.70
CA ILE A 105 -0.03 -11.25 -9.84
C ILE A 105 -1.02 -12.22 -10.52
N GLU A 106 -2.30 -12.16 -10.18
CA GLU A 106 -3.34 -12.98 -10.80
C GLU A 106 -3.43 -12.72 -12.30
N HIS A 107 -3.27 -11.47 -12.72
CA HIS A 107 -3.47 -11.05 -14.10
C HIS A 107 -2.22 -11.20 -14.97
N PHE A 108 -1.06 -10.72 -14.48
CA PHE A 108 0.17 -10.68 -15.28
C PHE A 108 1.07 -11.89 -15.07
N GLY A 109 0.69 -12.81 -14.18
CA GLY A 109 1.37 -14.08 -13.95
C GLY A 109 2.22 -14.09 -12.67
N PRO A 110 2.84 -15.24 -12.39
CA PRO A 110 3.59 -15.44 -11.17
C PRO A 110 4.75 -14.45 -11.06
N ALA A 111 4.88 -13.85 -9.88
CA ALA A 111 5.91 -12.88 -9.56
C ALA A 111 6.70 -13.28 -8.32
N THR A 112 7.96 -12.94 -8.27
CA THR A 112 8.87 -13.22 -7.15
C THR A 112 9.20 -11.91 -6.46
N LEU A 113 9.01 -11.87 -5.13
CA LEU A 113 9.41 -10.71 -4.33
C LEU A 113 10.95 -10.55 -4.38
N ALA A 114 11.41 -9.46 -4.98
CA ALA A 114 12.82 -9.13 -5.12
C ALA A 114 13.32 -8.21 -4.00
N HIS A 115 12.46 -7.29 -3.54
CA HIS A 115 12.79 -6.34 -2.47
C HIS A 115 11.57 -5.98 -1.64
N ARG A 116 11.79 -5.71 -0.34
CA ARG A 116 10.77 -5.17 0.58
C ARG A 116 11.42 -4.18 1.54
N SER A 117 10.85 -2.98 1.63
CA SER A 117 11.18 -2.00 2.66
C SER A 117 10.35 -2.24 3.93
N SER A 118 10.77 -1.65 5.04
CA SER A 118 9.99 -1.71 6.28
C SER A 118 8.63 -1.01 6.11
N LEU A 119 7.67 -1.36 6.99
CA LEU A 119 6.35 -0.72 7.01
C LEU A 119 6.43 0.79 7.32
N THR A 120 7.52 1.23 7.92
CA THR A 120 7.74 2.60 8.39
C THR A 120 8.97 3.24 7.76
N ASP A 121 9.35 2.81 6.56
CA ASP A 121 10.41 3.46 5.79
C ASP A 121 10.05 4.91 5.51
N ASP A 122 11.01 5.83 5.69
CA ASP A 122 10.77 7.27 5.58
C ASP A 122 10.50 7.73 4.15
N VAL A 123 11.00 7.00 3.16
CA VAL A 123 10.92 7.37 1.74
C VAL A 123 9.80 6.64 1.03
N LEU A 124 9.77 5.31 1.19
CA LEU A 124 8.77 4.44 0.56
C LEU A 124 8.34 3.37 1.57
N PRO A 125 7.38 3.71 2.46
CA PRO A 125 6.90 2.78 3.47
C PRO A 125 6.19 1.59 2.83
N ALA A 126 6.42 0.40 3.38
CA ALA A 126 5.87 -0.85 2.89
C ALA A 126 6.04 -1.06 1.38
N HIS A 127 7.19 -0.57 0.84
CA HIS A 127 7.49 -0.72 -0.59
C HIS A 127 7.92 -2.16 -0.89
N GLU A 128 7.36 -2.72 -1.93
CA GLU A 128 7.68 -4.04 -2.44
C GLU A 128 7.99 -3.95 -3.93
N VAL A 129 9.01 -4.68 -4.36
CA VAL A 129 9.34 -4.87 -5.77
C VAL A 129 9.23 -6.34 -6.09
N TYR A 130 8.51 -6.66 -7.15
CA TYR A 130 8.36 -8.01 -7.67
C TYR A 130 8.98 -8.12 -9.05
N ASP A 131 9.74 -9.19 -9.27
CA ASP A 131 10.23 -9.61 -10.59
C ASP A 131 9.25 -10.61 -11.20
N PHE A 132 8.93 -10.44 -12.47
CA PHE A 132 8.07 -11.35 -13.22
C PHE A 132 8.43 -11.37 -14.72
N GLU A 133 7.92 -12.38 -15.41
CA GLU A 133 8.05 -12.48 -16.86
C GLU A 133 6.69 -12.27 -17.53
N TRP A 134 6.63 -11.40 -18.51
CA TRP A 134 5.44 -11.15 -19.30
C TRP A 134 5.79 -11.09 -20.78
N ASN A 135 5.10 -11.91 -21.61
CA ASN A 135 5.37 -12.05 -23.04
C ASN A 135 6.84 -12.34 -23.36
N GLY A 136 7.51 -13.20 -22.57
CA GLY A 136 8.90 -13.59 -22.77
C GLY A 136 9.92 -12.51 -22.45
N ARG A 137 9.54 -11.47 -21.70
CA ARG A 137 10.41 -10.37 -21.26
C ARG A 137 10.36 -10.20 -19.76
N ARG A 138 11.47 -9.79 -19.16
CA ARG A 138 11.57 -9.55 -17.72
C ARG A 138 11.08 -8.15 -17.36
N TYR A 139 10.29 -8.08 -16.30
CA TYR A 139 9.74 -6.86 -15.75
C TYR A 139 9.94 -6.79 -14.24
N GLY A 140 9.99 -5.55 -13.73
CA GLY A 140 9.81 -5.25 -12.32
C GLY A 140 8.50 -4.51 -12.10
N ALA A 141 7.79 -4.81 -11.00
CA ALA A 141 6.62 -4.08 -10.55
C ALA A 141 6.80 -3.61 -9.12
N GLY A 142 6.54 -2.34 -8.87
CA GLY A 142 6.64 -1.69 -7.56
C GLY A 142 5.26 -1.47 -6.94
N PHE A 143 5.18 -1.69 -5.63
CA PHE A 143 3.98 -1.47 -4.81
C PHE A 143 4.35 -0.71 -3.54
N SER A 144 3.40 0.03 -2.99
CA SER A 144 3.51 0.58 -1.63
C SER A 144 2.19 0.36 -0.90
N TRP A 145 2.26 -0.14 0.32
CA TRP A 145 1.09 -0.57 1.08
C TRP A 145 0.20 -1.55 0.31
N GLY A 146 0.80 -2.40 -0.52
CA GLY A 146 0.10 -3.36 -1.37
C GLY A 146 -0.51 -2.78 -2.64
N MET A 147 -0.51 -1.46 -2.85
CA MET A 147 -1.06 -0.79 -4.02
C MET A 147 -0.01 -0.58 -5.11
N PHE A 148 -0.41 -0.82 -6.34
CA PHE A 148 0.45 -0.68 -7.52
C PHE A 148 0.97 0.76 -7.69
N LEU A 149 2.27 0.89 -7.94
CA LEU A 149 2.94 2.15 -8.27
C LEU A 149 3.25 2.26 -9.75
N LEU A 150 4.02 1.30 -10.24
CA LEU A 150 4.50 1.24 -11.61
C LEU A 150 5.00 -0.17 -11.96
N ALA A 151 5.06 -0.48 -13.25
CA ALA A 151 5.84 -1.60 -13.75
C ALA A 151 6.69 -1.16 -14.95
N GLY A 152 7.84 -1.78 -15.12
CA GLY A 152 8.75 -1.49 -16.20
C GLY A 152 9.53 -2.71 -16.65
N GLN A 153 9.86 -2.75 -17.94
CA GLN A 153 10.72 -3.78 -18.51
C GLN A 153 12.17 -3.53 -18.09
N TYR A 154 12.87 -4.58 -17.69
CA TYR A 154 14.32 -4.49 -17.50
C TYR A 154 15.04 -4.36 -18.85
N TRP A 155 16.06 -3.51 -18.89
CA TRP A 155 16.97 -3.40 -20.02
C TRP A 155 17.98 -4.54 -19.91
N ASP A 156 18.10 -5.36 -20.96
CA ASP A 156 19.14 -6.38 -21.10
C ASP A 156 20.48 -5.74 -21.49
#